data_eb8cc02d44a3a84371e5c98038699e9a
#
_entry.id   eb8cc02d44a3a84371e5c98038699e9a
#
_cell.length_a   1.000
_cell.length_b   1.000
_cell.length_c   1.000
_cell.angle_alpha   90.00
_cell.angle_beta   90.00
_cell.angle_gamma   90.00
#
_symmetry.space_group_name_H-M   'P 1'
#
loop_
_entity.id
_entity.type
_entity.pdbx_description
1 polymer ?
#
loop_
_entity_poly.entity_id
_entity_poly.type
_entity_poly.pdbx_seq_one_letter_code
_entity_poly.pdbx_strand_id
1 'polypeptide(L)'
;MSTTFPESQGLLVLPRLRIQNANAISSPLTHGFPSMTAFLGLMWALERKLCANNIGMAFDSVGVICHDFDEQVTEGGYTKAFRLTRNPVDKDGSTAAIVEEGRIHLDITLVFGVSSETILDEAEARQALADTVAETLAGMRVAGGSIVPMRGADARQGAELIRLAEDPAEARKQFRRLRRRWLPGFALVCRDDLLALRVNSLQATAPTATALDALLDLSRINWRPEPGTPSDTERKAVEWKPEPREGV
;
A
#
# COMPACT_ATOMS: atom_id res chain seq x y z
N MET A 1 -11.34 7.56 17.91
CA MET A 1 -12.21 7.86 16.75
C MET A 1 -12.71 6.53 16.21
N SER A 2 -14.03 6.36 16.10
CA SER A 2 -14.58 5.17 15.45
C SER A 2 -14.09 5.18 14.01
N THR A 3 -13.40 4.15 13.58
CA THR A 3 -13.14 3.90 12.16
C THR A 3 -14.49 3.65 11.49
N THR A 4 -15.13 4.73 11.07
CA THR A 4 -16.32 4.63 10.24
C THR A 4 -15.89 3.96 8.95
N PHE A 5 -16.50 2.85 8.62
CA PHE A 5 -16.37 2.22 7.31
C PHE A 5 -16.72 3.30 6.27
N PRO A 6 -15.90 3.50 5.22
CA PRO A 6 -16.25 4.46 4.17
C PRO A 6 -17.67 4.20 3.68
N GLU A 7 -18.44 5.26 3.48
CA GLU A 7 -19.81 5.17 2.95
C GLU A 7 -19.82 4.83 1.45
N SER A 8 -19.08 3.80 1.07
CA SER A 8 -19.01 3.33 -0.30
C SER A 8 -20.20 2.44 -0.61
N GLN A 9 -20.80 2.61 -1.78
CA GLN A 9 -21.91 1.78 -2.24
C GLN A 9 -21.46 0.42 -2.75
N GLY A 10 -20.19 0.33 -3.18
CA GLY A 10 -19.62 -0.89 -3.72
C GLY A 10 -18.12 -1.01 -3.50
N LEU A 11 -17.62 -2.20 -3.81
CA LEU A 11 -16.18 -2.49 -3.83
C LEU A 11 -15.78 -2.93 -5.24
N LEU A 12 -14.85 -2.19 -5.84
CA LEU A 12 -14.19 -2.61 -7.06
C LEU A 12 -12.89 -3.32 -6.69
N VAL A 13 -12.79 -4.58 -7.06
CA VAL A 13 -11.65 -5.44 -6.75
C VAL A 13 -10.87 -5.74 -8.01
N LEU A 14 -9.59 -5.44 -7.99
CA LEU A 14 -8.64 -5.71 -9.07
C LEU A 14 -7.59 -6.70 -8.53
N PRO A 15 -7.84 -8.00 -8.66
CA PRO A 15 -7.03 -9.02 -8.01
C PRO A 15 -5.70 -9.24 -8.74
N ARG A 16 -4.67 -9.56 -7.96
CA ARG A 16 -3.40 -10.16 -8.43
C ARG A 16 -2.72 -9.38 -9.57
N LEU A 17 -2.67 -8.06 -9.45
CA LEU A 17 -1.96 -7.22 -10.41
C LEU A 17 -0.46 -7.43 -10.27
N ARG A 18 0.19 -7.87 -11.35
CA ARG A 18 1.64 -7.95 -11.43
C ARG A 18 2.21 -6.65 -11.95
N ILE A 19 3.05 -6.02 -11.15
CA ILE A 19 3.64 -4.72 -11.44
C ILE A 19 5.15 -4.88 -11.52
N GLN A 20 5.74 -4.45 -12.64
CA GLN A 20 7.18 -4.44 -12.83
C GLN A 20 7.76 -3.05 -12.65
N ASN A 21 8.90 -2.97 -11.98
CA ASN A 21 9.69 -1.77 -11.79
C ASN A 21 8.91 -0.61 -11.15
N ALA A 22 8.07 -0.91 -10.14
CA ALA A 22 7.48 0.12 -9.31
C ALA A 22 8.58 0.82 -8.48
N ASN A 23 8.31 2.05 -8.05
CA ASN A 23 9.20 2.79 -7.18
C ASN A 23 9.19 2.16 -5.77
N ALA A 24 10.33 1.73 -5.29
CA ALA A 24 10.51 1.18 -3.95
C ALA A 24 10.89 2.23 -2.90
N ILE A 25 11.19 3.46 -3.31
CA ILE A 25 11.58 4.55 -2.39
C ILE A 25 10.33 5.33 -2.02
N SER A 26 9.84 5.16 -0.79
CA SER A 26 8.66 5.86 -0.30
C SER A 26 8.97 7.21 0.37
N SER A 27 10.22 7.39 0.85
CA SER A 27 10.75 8.64 1.39
C SER A 27 12.27 8.64 1.31
N PRO A 28 12.97 9.76 1.62
CA PRO A 28 14.43 9.79 1.63
C PRO A 28 15.10 8.77 2.57
N LEU A 29 14.36 8.26 3.55
CA LEU A 29 14.87 7.34 4.57
C LEU A 29 14.22 5.96 4.54
N THR A 30 13.26 5.71 3.61
CA THR A 30 12.52 4.46 3.57
C THR A 30 12.55 3.84 2.19
N HIS A 31 12.89 2.56 2.17
CA HIS A 31 12.94 1.71 0.98
C HIS A 31 12.14 0.43 1.23
N GLY A 32 11.56 -0.14 0.19
CA GLY A 32 10.85 -1.41 0.22
C GLY A 32 9.53 -1.31 -0.52
N PHE A 33 8.49 -0.73 0.06
CA PHE A 33 7.16 -0.67 -0.56
C PHE A 33 6.86 0.75 -1.08
N PRO A 34 6.11 0.91 -2.20
CA PRO A 34 5.71 2.22 -2.69
C PRO A 34 4.91 3.02 -1.66
N SER A 35 5.05 4.34 -1.69
CA SER A 35 4.24 5.23 -0.87
C SER A 35 2.74 5.05 -1.15
N MET A 36 1.90 5.10 -0.11
CA MET A 36 0.44 5.08 -0.26
C MET A 36 -0.09 6.22 -1.14
N THR A 37 0.61 7.35 -1.19
CA THR A 37 0.25 8.46 -2.07
C THR A 37 0.31 8.09 -3.55
N ALA A 38 1.13 7.10 -3.95
CA ALA A 38 1.16 6.60 -5.33
C ALA A 38 -0.15 5.85 -5.68
N PHE A 39 -0.72 5.10 -4.74
CA PHE A 39 -2.00 4.41 -4.94
C PHE A 39 -3.19 5.37 -4.91
N LEU A 40 -3.16 6.39 -4.05
CA LEU A 40 -4.15 7.47 -4.05
C LEU A 40 -4.11 8.27 -5.36
N GLY A 41 -2.90 8.58 -5.85
CA GLY A 41 -2.72 9.24 -7.14
C GLY A 41 -3.21 8.39 -8.32
N LEU A 42 -2.98 7.07 -8.26
CA LEU A 42 -3.53 6.12 -9.24
C LEU A 42 -5.07 6.11 -9.22
N MET A 43 -5.66 6.03 -8.04
CA MET A 43 -7.11 6.05 -7.84
C MET A 43 -7.73 7.29 -8.49
N TRP A 44 -7.19 8.47 -8.19
CA TRP A 44 -7.67 9.72 -8.76
C TRP A 44 -7.46 9.81 -10.28
N ALA A 45 -6.30 9.32 -10.79
CA ALA A 45 -6.06 9.30 -12.23
C ALA A 45 -6.99 8.33 -12.97
N LEU A 46 -7.34 7.19 -12.34
CA LEU A 46 -8.28 6.22 -12.87
C LEU A 46 -9.70 6.83 -12.94
N GLU A 47 -10.17 7.44 -11.86
CA GLU A 47 -11.45 8.14 -11.81
C GLU A 47 -11.60 9.16 -12.94
N ARG A 48 -10.59 10.02 -13.13
CA ARG A 48 -10.59 11.01 -14.22
C ARG A 48 -10.64 10.39 -15.61
N LYS A 49 -9.95 9.26 -15.83
CA LYS A 49 -10.01 8.55 -17.11
C LYS A 49 -11.38 7.93 -17.38
N LEU A 50 -12.00 7.37 -16.36
CA LEU A 50 -13.35 6.82 -16.47
C LEU A 50 -14.37 7.91 -16.73
N CYS A 51 -14.27 9.03 -16.04
CA CYS A 51 -15.12 10.20 -16.26
C CYS A 51 -14.99 10.74 -17.69
N ALA A 52 -13.77 10.78 -18.25
CA ALA A 52 -13.54 11.18 -19.65
C ALA A 52 -14.19 10.22 -20.66
N ASN A 53 -14.42 8.98 -20.26
CA ASN A 53 -15.14 7.95 -21.04
C ASN A 53 -16.63 7.88 -20.71
N ASN A 54 -17.20 8.91 -20.05
CA ASN A 54 -18.60 9.00 -19.61
C ASN A 54 -19.00 7.89 -18.59
N ILE A 55 -18.07 7.35 -17.84
CA ILE A 55 -18.33 6.42 -16.75
C ILE A 55 -18.30 7.22 -15.44
N GLY A 56 -19.48 7.50 -14.88
CA GLY A 56 -19.66 8.23 -13.62
C GLY A 56 -19.47 7.31 -12.42
N MET A 57 -18.25 7.15 -11.96
CA MET A 57 -17.89 6.39 -10.77
C MET A 57 -16.94 7.22 -9.90
N ALA A 58 -17.32 7.50 -8.66
CA ALA A 58 -16.47 8.15 -7.67
C ALA A 58 -15.72 7.10 -6.86
N PHE A 59 -14.47 7.40 -6.51
CA PHE A 59 -13.61 6.52 -5.73
C PHE A 59 -13.38 7.14 -4.35
N ASP A 60 -13.88 6.48 -3.32
CA ASP A 60 -13.90 6.99 -1.94
C ASP A 60 -12.69 6.54 -1.12
N SER A 61 -12.15 5.35 -1.44
CA SER A 61 -11.06 4.75 -0.67
C SER A 61 -10.27 3.74 -1.50
N VAL A 62 -9.04 3.45 -1.05
CA VAL A 62 -8.19 2.43 -1.64
C VAL A 62 -7.61 1.51 -0.56
N GLY A 63 -7.73 0.21 -0.76
CA GLY A 63 -7.05 -0.84 -0.01
C GLY A 63 -6.00 -1.51 -0.90
N VAL A 64 -4.84 -1.77 -0.35
CA VAL A 64 -3.75 -2.46 -1.04
C VAL A 64 -3.40 -3.73 -0.27
N ILE A 65 -3.42 -4.87 -0.96
CA ILE A 65 -3.02 -6.16 -0.41
C ILE A 65 -1.81 -6.62 -1.21
N CYS A 66 -0.67 -6.75 -0.55
CA CYS A 66 0.55 -7.27 -1.13
C CYS A 66 0.61 -8.79 -0.91
N HIS A 67 0.69 -9.54 -1.99
CA HIS A 67 0.78 -11.01 -1.96
C HIS A 67 2.22 -11.49 -2.09
N ASP A 68 2.99 -10.78 -2.91
CA ASP A 68 4.40 -11.08 -3.15
C ASP A 68 5.14 -9.83 -3.62
N PHE A 69 6.45 -9.80 -3.39
CA PHE A 69 7.29 -8.70 -3.84
C PHE A 69 8.72 -9.18 -4.09
N ASP A 70 9.41 -8.53 -5.01
CA ASP A 70 10.82 -8.77 -5.32
C ASP A 70 11.56 -7.42 -5.44
N GLU A 71 12.32 -7.08 -4.42
CA GLU A 71 13.17 -5.89 -4.42
C GLU A 71 14.33 -6.04 -5.38
N GLN A 72 14.52 -5.08 -6.26
CA GLN A 72 15.61 -5.08 -7.21
C GLN A 72 16.91 -4.58 -6.56
N VAL A 73 17.45 -5.37 -5.65
CA VAL A 73 18.69 -5.08 -4.93
C VAL A 73 19.73 -6.19 -5.16
N THR A 74 21.00 -5.82 -4.96
CA THR A 74 22.12 -6.76 -4.90
C THR A 74 22.57 -6.85 -3.44
N GLU A 75 22.66 -8.05 -2.91
CA GLU A 75 23.12 -8.29 -1.55
C GLU A 75 24.63 -8.54 -1.56
N GLY A 76 25.38 -7.70 -0.82
CA GLY A 76 26.83 -7.80 -0.64
C GLY A 76 27.18 -7.90 0.84
N GLY A 77 27.02 -9.10 1.43
CA GLY A 77 27.30 -9.30 2.85
C GLY A 77 26.30 -8.55 3.75
N TYR A 78 26.76 -7.51 4.45
CA TYR A 78 25.92 -6.72 5.37
C TYR A 78 25.18 -5.55 4.70
N THR A 79 25.44 -5.28 3.42
CA THR A 79 24.88 -4.13 2.72
C THR A 79 24.04 -4.60 1.52
N LYS A 80 22.93 -3.89 1.30
CA LYS A 80 22.16 -3.98 0.07
C LYS A 80 22.48 -2.76 -0.80
N ALA A 81 22.66 -2.96 -2.10
CA ALA A 81 22.84 -1.91 -3.08
C ALA A 81 21.73 -1.99 -4.14
N PHE A 82 21.26 -0.87 -4.63
CA PHE A 82 20.30 -0.85 -5.73
C PHE A 82 20.90 -1.46 -7.00
N ARG A 83 20.09 -2.17 -7.76
CA ARG A 83 20.47 -2.57 -9.10
C ARG A 83 20.46 -1.34 -10.00
N LEU A 84 21.64 -1.04 -10.57
CA LEU A 84 21.78 0.09 -11.47
C LEU A 84 21.03 -0.19 -12.77
N THR A 85 20.18 0.74 -13.18
CA THR A 85 19.52 0.70 -14.49
C THR A 85 20.08 1.81 -15.36
N ARG A 86 20.30 1.52 -16.64
CA ARG A 86 20.61 2.54 -17.63
C ARG A 86 19.32 3.13 -18.16
N ASN A 87 19.22 4.44 -18.11
CA ASN A 87 18.21 5.16 -18.84
C ASN A 87 18.43 5.02 -20.35
N PRO A 88 17.40 5.19 -21.18
CA PRO A 88 17.54 5.31 -22.62
C PRO A 88 18.53 6.42 -22.97
N VAL A 89 19.12 6.35 -24.18
CA VAL A 89 19.96 7.44 -24.70
C VAL A 89 19.21 8.76 -24.71
N ASP A 90 19.93 9.84 -24.44
CA ASP A 90 19.38 11.20 -24.48
C ASP A 90 19.02 11.60 -25.92
N LYS A 91 18.26 12.69 -26.06
CA LYS A 91 17.77 13.19 -27.35
C LYS A 91 18.89 13.54 -28.35
N ASP A 92 20.09 13.79 -27.87
CA ASP A 92 21.30 14.04 -28.65
C ASP A 92 22.10 12.78 -28.99
N GLY A 93 21.61 11.57 -28.60
CA GLY A 93 22.27 10.30 -28.81
C GLY A 93 23.37 10.00 -27.81
N SER A 94 23.61 10.84 -26.81
CA SER A 94 24.60 10.60 -25.77
C SER A 94 24.10 9.53 -24.79
N THR A 95 25.04 8.87 -24.11
CA THR A 95 24.71 7.89 -23.06
C THR A 95 24.18 8.63 -21.85
N ALA A 96 22.92 8.33 -21.45
CA ALA A 96 22.37 8.86 -20.23
C ALA A 96 23.18 8.46 -18.98
N ALA A 97 23.18 9.32 -17.98
CA ALA A 97 23.84 9.03 -16.70
C ALA A 97 23.27 7.77 -16.05
N ILE A 98 24.12 7.03 -15.37
CA ILE A 98 23.67 5.91 -14.52
C ILE A 98 23.02 6.53 -13.30
N VAL A 99 21.76 6.14 -13.04
CA VAL A 99 21.01 6.59 -11.87
C VAL A 99 20.72 5.39 -10.99
N GLU A 100 20.95 5.56 -9.69
CA GLU A 100 20.52 4.59 -8.70
C GLU A 100 19.03 4.79 -8.42
N GLU A 101 18.24 3.78 -8.76
CA GLU A 101 16.81 3.79 -8.55
C GLU A 101 16.37 2.59 -7.73
N GLY A 102 15.63 2.84 -6.66
CA GLY A 102 14.96 1.77 -5.90
C GLY A 102 13.78 1.25 -6.73
N ARG A 103 13.87 0.01 -7.18
CA ARG A 103 12.84 -0.68 -7.97
C ARG A 103 12.35 -1.91 -7.23
N ILE A 104 11.07 -2.22 -7.42
CA ILE A 104 10.43 -3.40 -6.84
C ILE A 104 9.44 -3.99 -7.85
N HIS A 105 9.37 -5.31 -7.89
CA HIS A 105 8.28 -6.03 -8.54
C HIS A 105 7.24 -6.37 -7.49
N LEU A 106 5.97 -6.25 -7.83
CA LEU A 106 4.86 -6.45 -6.90
C LEU A 106 3.82 -7.38 -7.51
N ASP A 107 3.22 -8.21 -6.66
CA ASP A 107 1.95 -8.88 -6.89
C ASP A 107 0.96 -8.39 -5.85
N ILE A 108 -0.01 -7.58 -6.27
CA ILE A 108 -0.94 -6.91 -5.37
C ILE A 108 -2.39 -7.07 -5.81
N THR A 109 -3.29 -6.97 -4.85
CA THR A 109 -4.71 -6.74 -5.10
C THR A 109 -5.06 -5.32 -4.68
N LEU A 110 -5.74 -4.58 -5.57
CA LEU A 110 -6.32 -3.29 -5.25
C LEU A 110 -7.81 -3.45 -4.97
N VAL A 111 -8.28 -2.83 -3.91
CA VAL A 111 -9.69 -2.78 -3.53
C VAL A 111 -10.08 -1.33 -3.38
N PHE A 112 -10.95 -0.84 -4.26
CA PHE A 112 -11.46 0.52 -4.17
C PHE A 112 -12.87 0.51 -3.58
N GLY A 113 -13.12 1.38 -2.60
CA GLY A 113 -14.48 1.77 -2.24
C GLY A 113 -14.99 2.72 -3.31
N VAL A 114 -16.16 2.44 -3.86
CA VAL A 114 -16.73 3.21 -4.97
C VAL A 114 -18.19 3.58 -4.75
N SER A 115 -18.59 4.72 -5.30
CA SER A 115 -19.95 5.22 -5.32
C SER A 115 -20.32 5.64 -6.73
N SER A 116 -21.56 5.41 -7.14
CA SER A 116 -22.07 5.83 -8.45
C SER A 116 -23.59 5.98 -8.39
N GLU A 117 -24.13 6.99 -9.07
CA GLU A 117 -25.58 7.15 -9.22
C GLU A 117 -26.24 5.98 -9.98
N THR A 118 -25.44 5.24 -10.73
CA THR A 118 -25.86 4.13 -11.59
C THR A 118 -25.18 2.82 -11.24
N ILE A 119 -24.79 2.59 -9.97
CA ILE A 119 -24.30 1.27 -9.57
C ILE A 119 -25.45 0.28 -9.76
N LEU A 120 -25.21 -0.51 -10.75
CA LEU A 120 -26.10 -1.30 -11.51
C LEU A 120 -26.60 -2.46 -10.65
N ASP A 121 -27.92 -2.60 -10.63
CA ASP A 121 -28.57 -3.71 -9.94
C ASP A 121 -28.27 -5.04 -10.65
N GLU A 122 -28.02 -4.99 -11.95
CA GLU A 122 -27.77 -6.15 -12.79
C GLU A 122 -26.32 -6.63 -12.68
N ALA A 123 -26.14 -7.94 -12.43
CA ALA A 123 -24.81 -8.53 -12.23
C ALA A 123 -23.93 -8.46 -13.50
N GLU A 124 -24.53 -8.63 -14.67
CA GLU A 124 -23.82 -8.58 -15.96
C GLU A 124 -23.27 -7.19 -16.25
N ALA A 125 -24.06 -6.16 -15.96
CA ALA A 125 -23.63 -4.78 -16.16
C ALA A 125 -22.51 -4.39 -15.19
N ARG A 126 -22.55 -4.86 -13.94
CA ARG A 126 -21.43 -4.67 -12.98
C ARG A 126 -20.15 -5.35 -13.47
N GLN A 127 -20.25 -6.56 -14.02
CA GLN A 127 -19.07 -7.26 -14.53
C GLN A 127 -18.50 -6.55 -15.76
N ALA A 128 -19.31 -6.12 -16.71
CA ALA A 128 -18.87 -5.36 -17.88
C ALA A 128 -18.17 -4.06 -17.48
N LEU A 129 -18.66 -3.39 -16.43
CA LEU A 129 -18.03 -2.19 -15.89
C LEU A 129 -16.69 -2.53 -15.23
N ALA A 130 -16.60 -3.60 -14.45
CA ALA A 130 -15.36 -4.05 -13.83
C ALA A 130 -14.29 -4.38 -14.88
N ASP A 131 -14.67 -5.04 -15.97
CA ASP A 131 -13.79 -5.38 -17.08
C ASP A 131 -13.27 -4.11 -17.78
N THR A 132 -14.15 -3.14 -18.03
CA THR A 132 -13.77 -1.84 -18.63
C THR A 132 -12.77 -1.07 -17.74
N VAL A 133 -12.98 -1.11 -16.42
CA VAL A 133 -12.03 -0.49 -15.48
C VAL A 133 -10.69 -1.20 -15.49
N ALA A 134 -10.69 -2.54 -15.52
CA ALA A 134 -9.47 -3.34 -15.60
C ALA A 134 -8.68 -3.05 -16.89
N GLU A 135 -9.35 -2.94 -18.03
CA GLU A 135 -8.73 -2.56 -19.31
C GLU A 135 -8.14 -1.15 -19.25
N THR A 136 -8.88 -0.19 -18.68
CA THR A 136 -8.38 1.18 -18.50
C THR A 136 -7.13 1.21 -17.63
N LEU A 137 -7.15 0.47 -16.52
CA LEU A 137 -6.02 0.36 -15.59
C LEU A 137 -4.81 -0.31 -16.23
N ALA A 138 -4.99 -1.33 -17.08
CA ALA A 138 -3.90 -2.05 -17.75
C ALA A 138 -3.02 -1.12 -18.60
N GLY A 139 -3.57 -0.01 -19.10
CA GLY A 139 -2.84 1.05 -19.80
C GLY A 139 -2.19 2.09 -18.88
N MET A 140 -2.29 1.95 -17.56
CA MET A 140 -1.76 2.91 -16.58
C MET A 140 -0.48 2.39 -15.92
N ARG A 141 0.14 3.26 -15.12
CA ARG A 141 1.28 2.90 -14.29
C ARG A 141 0.90 2.93 -12.81
N VAL A 142 1.35 1.92 -12.06
CA VAL A 142 1.17 1.83 -10.61
C VAL A 142 2.50 2.14 -9.94
N ALA A 143 2.55 3.20 -9.15
CA ALA A 143 3.78 3.67 -8.51
C ALA A 143 4.97 3.80 -9.50
N GLY A 144 4.70 4.23 -10.73
CA GLY A 144 5.70 4.32 -11.81
C GLY A 144 6.00 3.00 -12.53
N GLY A 145 5.59 1.85 -11.98
CA GLY A 145 5.73 0.54 -12.58
C GLY A 145 4.69 0.23 -13.65
N SER A 146 4.98 -0.73 -14.50
CA SER A 146 4.09 -1.20 -15.57
C SER A 146 3.31 -2.43 -15.12
N ILE A 147 2.02 -2.47 -15.43
CA ILE A 147 1.19 -3.65 -15.21
C ILE A 147 1.53 -4.68 -16.29
N VAL A 148 1.85 -5.90 -15.87
CA VAL A 148 2.16 -7.01 -16.77
C VAL A 148 0.92 -7.90 -16.91
N PRO A 149 0.51 -8.21 -18.14
CA PRO A 149 -0.62 -9.12 -18.37
C PRO A 149 -0.40 -10.47 -17.70
N MET A 150 -1.40 -10.94 -16.97
CA MET A 150 -1.38 -12.28 -16.41
C MET A 150 -1.61 -13.33 -17.47
N ARG A 151 -0.92 -14.47 -17.37
CA ARG A 151 -1.05 -15.61 -18.29
C ARG A 151 -1.37 -16.88 -17.50
N GLY A 152 -2.14 -17.76 -18.11
CA GLY A 152 -2.41 -19.08 -17.54
C GLY A 152 -3.48 -19.10 -16.46
N ALA A 153 -3.29 -19.95 -15.44
CA ALA A 153 -4.29 -20.18 -14.39
C ALA A 153 -4.60 -18.94 -13.53
N ASP A 154 -3.62 -18.05 -13.39
CA ASP A 154 -3.75 -16.82 -12.59
C ASP A 154 -4.68 -15.80 -13.28
N ALA A 155 -4.88 -15.88 -14.58
CA ALA A 155 -5.80 -15.04 -15.34
C ALA A 155 -7.29 -15.32 -15.04
N ARG A 156 -7.58 -16.32 -14.21
CA ARG A 156 -8.97 -16.72 -13.88
C ARG A 156 -9.65 -15.79 -12.88
N GLN A 157 -8.90 -14.97 -12.17
CA GLN A 157 -9.45 -13.97 -11.25
C GLN A 157 -9.56 -12.62 -11.98
N GLY A 158 -10.71 -12.40 -12.62
CA GLY A 158 -11.03 -11.11 -13.24
C GLY A 158 -11.33 -10.02 -12.21
N ALA A 159 -11.42 -8.79 -12.68
CA ALA A 159 -11.95 -7.69 -11.90
C ALA A 159 -13.39 -7.96 -11.47
N GLU A 160 -13.76 -7.54 -10.29
CA GLU A 160 -15.13 -7.68 -9.77
C GLU A 160 -15.61 -6.33 -9.22
N LEU A 161 -16.85 -5.95 -9.56
CA LEU A 161 -17.57 -4.86 -8.91
C LEU A 161 -18.67 -5.45 -8.04
N ILE A 162 -18.55 -5.28 -6.74
CA ILE A 162 -19.41 -5.89 -5.73
C ILE A 162 -20.25 -4.80 -5.08
N ARG A 163 -21.57 -4.88 -5.18
CA ARG A 163 -22.47 -4.00 -4.42
C ARG A 163 -22.44 -4.35 -2.95
N LEU A 164 -22.28 -3.37 -2.10
CA LEU A 164 -22.39 -3.52 -0.65
C LEU A 164 -23.86 -3.46 -0.23
N ALA A 165 -24.17 -4.16 0.85
CA ALA A 165 -25.50 -4.06 1.46
C ALA A 165 -25.70 -2.64 2.03
N GLU A 166 -26.94 -2.15 1.98
CA GLU A 166 -27.30 -0.83 2.51
C GLU A 166 -27.24 -0.77 4.04
N ASP A 167 -27.56 -1.89 4.69
CA ASP A 167 -27.39 -2.00 6.13
C ASP A 167 -25.89 -2.11 6.52
N PRO A 168 -25.37 -1.20 7.36
CA PRO A 168 -23.95 -1.20 7.75
C PRO A 168 -23.48 -2.50 8.43
N ALA A 169 -24.35 -3.21 9.15
CA ALA A 169 -24.00 -4.46 9.82
C ALA A 169 -23.83 -5.60 8.80
N GLU A 170 -24.72 -5.68 7.83
CA GLU A 170 -24.62 -6.65 6.73
C GLU A 170 -23.47 -6.31 5.78
N ALA A 171 -23.20 -5.05 5.47
CA ALA A 171 -22.05 -4.62 4.69
C ALA A 171 -20.73 -5.05 5.36
N ARG A 172 -20.60 -4.86 6.69
CA ARG A 172 -19.43 -5.34 7.46
C ARG A 172 -19.30 -6.87 7.43
N LYS A 173 -20.40 -7.59 7.45
CA LYS A 173 -20.40 -9.06 7.38
C LYS A 173 -20.00 -9.53 5.98
N GLN A 174 -20.52 -8.88 4.95
CA GLN A 174 -20.13 -9.10 3.56
C GLN A 174 -18.62 -8.85 3.36
N PHE A 175 -18.11 -7.71 3.81
CA PHE A 175 -16.69 -7.38 3.74
C PHE A 175 -15.80 -8.42 4.46
N ARG A 176 -16.22 -8.89 5.65
CA ARG A 176 -15.49 -9.97 6.38
C ARG A 176 -15.40 -11.27 5.61
N ARG A 177 -16.40 -11.59 4.78
CA ARG A 177 -16.35 -12.76 3.88
C ARG A 177 -15.41 -12.52 2.70
N LEU A 178 -15.51 -11.35 2.06
CA LEU A 178 -14.71 -10.97 0.89
C LEU A 178 -13.22 -10.92 1.22
N ARG A 179 -12.83 -10.30 2.32
CA ARG A 179 -11.41 -10.22 2.71
C ARG A 179 -10.72 -11.58 2.84
N ARG A 180 -11.47 -12.66 3.17
CA ARG A 180 -10.94 -14.02 3.21
C ARG A 180 -10.57 -14.55 1.82
N ARG A 181 -11.20 -14.05 0.77
CA ARG A 181 -10.89 -14.42 -0.62
C ARG A 181 -9.63 -13.72 -1.12
N TRP A 182 -9.34 -12.55 -0.56
CA TRP A 182 -8.19 -11.73 -0.96
C TRP A 182 -6.89 -12.13 -0.24
N LEU A 183 -6.97 -12.91 0.83
CA LEU A 183 -5.82 -13.45 1.57
C LEU A 183 -5.42 -14.83 0.99
N PRO A 184 -4.16 -15.27 1.16
CA PRO A 184 -3.12 -14.67 1.98
C PRO A 184 -2.46 -13.45 1.33
N GLY A 185 -1.92 -12.55 2.19
CA GLY A 185 -1.20 -11.36 1.81
C GLY A 185 -1.10 -10.38 2.98
N PHE A 186 -0.35 -9.32 2.78
CA PHE A 186 -0.20 -8.23 3.74
C PHE A 186 -1.04 -7.05 3.31
N ALA A 187 -1.94 -6.60 4.16
CA ALA A 187 -2.72 -5.39 3.90
C ALA A 187 -2.09 -4.19 4.62
N LEU A 188 -1.98 -3.06 3.92
CA LEU A 188 -1.65 -1.78 4.55
C LEU A 188 -2.88 -1.25 5.28
N VAL A 189 -2.70 -0.89 6.54
CA VAL A 189 -3.79 -0.41 7.41
C VAL A 189 -3.46 0.98 7.92
N CYS A 190 -4.38 1.92 7.73
CA CYS A 190 -4.30 3.23 8.37
C CYS A 190 -4.66 3.10 9.85
N ARG A 191 -3.78 3.57 10.74
CA ARG A 191 -3.89 3.46 12.19
C ARG A 191 -3.72 4.83 12.86
N ASP A 192 -4.52 5.81 12.44
CA ASP A 192 -4.55 7.14 13.06
C ASP A 192 -4.91 7.11 14.55
N ASP A 193 -5.65 6.06 14.96
CA ASP A 193 -5.94 5.78 16.36
C ASP A 193 -4.67 5.59 17.20
N LEU A 194 -3.66 4.87 16.68
CA LEU A 194 -2.39 4.68 17.38
C LEU A 194 -1.60 5.98 17.51
N LEU A 195 -1.62 6.82 16.47
CA LEU A 195 -1.00 8.14 16.56
C LEU A 195 -1.63 8.98 17.67
N ALA A 196 -2.98 9.01 17.72
CA ALA A 196 -3.70 9.74 18.76
C ALA A 196 -3.42 9.20 20.18
N LEU A 197 -3.37 7.87 20.35
CA LEU A 197 -2.99 7.23 21.61
C LEU A 197 -1.57 7.63 22.03
N ARG A 198 -0.63 7.66 21.07
CA ARG A 198 0.75 8.03 21.37
C ARG A 198 0.89 9.50 21.75
N VAL A 199 0.17 10.41 21.08
CA VAL A 199 0.11 11.82 21.48
C VAL A 199 -0.33 11.93 22.93
N ASN A 200 -1.44 11.31 23.31
CA ASN A 200 -1.96 11.34 24.67
C ASN A 200 -0.94 10.77 25.68
N SER A 201 -0.27 9.68 25.35
CA SER A 201 0.76 9.07 26.19
C SER A 201 1.96 10.01 26.40
N LEU A 202 2.44 10.68 25.35
CA LEU A 202 3.54 11.63 25.45
C LEU A 202 3.13 12.89 26.25
N GLN A 203 1.92 13.38 26.06
CA GLN A 203 1.40 14.55 26.77
C GLN A 203 1.26 14.33 28.28
N ALA A 204 1.16 13.09 28.73
CA ALA A 204 1.16 12.76 30.15
C ALA A 204 2.50 13.10 30.83
N THR A 205 3.61 13.07 30.10
CA THR A 205 4.97 13.40 30.61
C THR A 205 5.51 14.71 30.05
N ALA A 206 5.10 15.10 28.85
CA ALA A 206 5.49 16.33 28.17
C ALA A 206 4.23 17.03 27.60
N PRO A 207 3.56 17.92 28.36
CA PRO A 207 2.28 18.50 27.95
C PRO A 207 2.29 19.26 26.62
N THR A 208 3.45 19.68 26.14
CA THR A 208 3.64 20.38 24.86
C THR A 208 3.86 19.44 23.67
N ALA A 209 3.86 18.12 23.88
CA ALA A 209 4.10 17.16 22.80
C ALA A 209 3.02 17.26 21.72
N THR A 210 3.46 17.24 20.48
CA THR A 210 2.64 17.38 19.27
C THR A 210 2.39 16.05 18.57
N ALA A 211 1.53 16.03 17.56
CA ALA A 211 1.36 14.85 16.70
C ALA A 211 2.64 14.49 15.95
N LEU A 212 3.47 15.47 15.60
CA LEU A 212 4.76 15.23 14.97
C LEU A 212 5.72 14.50 15.92
N ASP A 213 5.78 14.90 17.18
CA ASP A 213 6.62 14.24 18.19
C ASP A 213 6.18 12.78 18.35
N ALA A 214 4.89 12.51 18.38
CA ALA A 214 4.35 11.16 18.44
C ALA A 214 4.69 10.33 17.19
N LEU A 215 4.58 10.92 16.00
CA LEU A 215 4.93 10.25 14.73
C LEU A 215 6.42 9.89 14.70
N LEU A 216 7.28 10.82 15.09
CA LEU A 216 8.73 10.59 15.16
C LEU A 216 9.07 9.51 16.20
N ASP A 217 8.40 9.51 17.33
CA ASP A 217 8.58 8.50 18.36
C ASP A 217 8.14 7.11 17.91
N LEU A 218 7.01 6.99 17.22
CA LEU A 218 6.54 5.72 16.63
C LEU A 218 7.46 5.22 15.51
N SER A 219 8.14 6.12 14.80
CA SER A 219 9.03 5.80 13.67
C SER A 219 10.44 5.43 14.10
N ARG A 220 10.84 5.70 15.33
CA ARG A 220 12.20 5.38 15.82
C ARG A 220 12.35 3.89 16.14
N ILE A 221 13.59 3.42 16.16
CA ILE A 221 13.93 2.07 16.63
C ILE A 221 13.49 1.91 18.09
N ASN A 222 12.68 0.90 18.36
CA ASN A 222 12.11 0.62 19.69
C ASN A 222 12.97 -0.32 20.56
N TRP A 223 14.27 -0.39 20.29
CA TRP A 223 15.21 -1.15 21.09
C TRP A 223 16.06 -0.18 21.94
N ARG A 224 16.14 -0.46 23.22
CA ARG A 224 17.00 0.31 24.15
C ARG A 224 18.12 -0.55 24.67
N PRO A 225 19.33 0.02 24.83
CA PRO A 225 20.40 -0.64 25.53
C PRO A 225 20.10 -0.63 27.04
N GLU A 226 20.09 -1.79 27.65
CA GLU A 226 20.06 -1.92 29.11
C GLU A 226 21.42 -2.42 29.62
N PRO A 227 21.85 -2.00 30.82
CA PRO A 227 23.04 -2.57 31.44
C PRO A 227 22.84 -4.07 31.61
N GLY A 228 23.66 -4.88 30.93
CA GLY A 228 23.65 -6.33 31.12
C GLY A 228 24.10 -6.72 32.51
N THR A 229 23.80 -7.94 32.91
CA THR A 229 24.29 -8.51 34.17
C THR A 229 25.83 -8.52 34.17
N PRO A 230 26.52 -8.01 35.22
CA PRO A 230 27.95 -8.02 35.26
C PRO A 230 28.49 -9.43 35.15
N SER A 231 29.15 -9.77 34.06
CA SER A 231 29.97 -10.96 33.97
C SER A 231 31.39 -10.58 34.37
N ASP A 232 32.10 -11.50 35.01
CA ASP A 232 33.45 -11.30 35.60
C ASP A 232 34.58 -10.89 34.62
N THR A 233 34.23 -10.55 33.38
CA THR A 233 35.14 -10.03 32.38
C THR A 233 34.78 -8.58 32.04
N GLU A 234 35.71 -7.69 32.22
CA GLU A 234 35.70 -6.21 32.23
C GLU A 234 35.00 -5.44 31.09
N ARG A 235 34.18 -6.06 30.29
CA ARG A 235 33.29 -5.35 29.31
C ARG A 235 31.87 -5.39 29.82
N LYS A 236 31.33 -4.23 30.20
CA LYS A 236 29.89 -4.07 30.48
C LYS A 236 29.10 -4.60 29.29
N ALA A 237 28.56 -5.79 29.41
CA ALA A 237 27.66 -6.33 28.41
C ALA A 237 26.43 -5.41 28.32
N VAL A 238 26.10 -4.95 27.13
CA VAL A 238 24.90 -4.18 26.87
C VAL A 238 23.92 -5.12 26.22
N GLU A 239 22.78 -5.33 26.85
CA GLU A 239 21.68 -6.07 26.27
C GLU A 239 20.73 -5.08 25.61
N TRP A 240 20.38 -5.35 24.35
CA TRP A 240 19.35 -4.58 23.65
C TRP A 240 18.01 -5.23 23.92
N LYS A 241 17.07 -4.48 24.50
CA LYS A 241 15.72 -4.94 24.76
C LYS A 241 14.69 -4.10 24.03
N PRO A 242 13.60 -4.74 23.53
CA PRO A 242 12.53 -3.99 22.92
C PRO A 242 11.84 -3.12 23.98
N GLU A 243 11.62 -1.85 23.65
CA GLU A 243 10.76 -0.98 24.45
C GLU A 243 9.29 -1.29 24.11
N PRO A 244 8.47 -1.75 25.07
CA PRO A 244 7.07 -2.01 24.79
C PRO A 244 6.34 -0.71 24.44
N ARG A 245 5.68 -0.70 23.28
CA ARG A 245 4.84 0.40 22.82
C ARG A 245 3.58 -0.16 22.21
N GLU A 246 2.45 0.47 22.48
CA GLU A 246 1.22 0.15 21.80
C GLU A 246 1.35 0.49 20.30
N GLY A 247 1.11 -0.50 19.45
CA GLY A 247 1.06 -0.36 18.01
C GLY A 247 2.40 -0.48 17.27
N VAL A 248 3.46 -0.92 17.94
CA VAL A 248 4.77 -1.21 17.32
C VAL A 248 5.16 -2.67 17.60
#